data_4a2bb11bf8c564fc97cd35ddf0683742
#
_entry.id   4a2bb11bf8c564fc97cd35ddf0683742
#
_cell.length_a   1.000
_cell.length_b   1.000
_cell.length_c   1.000
_cell.angle_alpha   90.00
_cell.angle_beta   90.00
_cell.angle_gamma   90.00
#
_symmetry.space_group_name_H-M   'P 1'
#
loop_
_entity.id
_entity.type
_entity.pdbx_description
1 polymer ?
#
loop_
_entity_poly.entity_id
_entity_poly.type
_entity_poly.pdbx_seq_one_letter_code
_entity_poly.pdbx_strand_id
1 'polypeptide(L)'
;MPTKSTRLNQNKFIYTSELTPPKGIDLSKLINTASNLNMIDAFNITDNHNSKMTMAPIGLARKLIENNIEPIYQITCRDRNSMAIQSDLLAAYSLGINNILCMSGESVKYGDHPNAKDVFELSSEELIETITK
;
A
#
# COMPACT_ATOMS: atom_id res chain seq x y z
N MET A 1 -13.18 20.25 -6.00
CA MET A 1 -13.82 19.01 -5.51
C MET A 1 -13.01 18.47 -4.34
N PRO A 2 -13.65 18.04 -3.25
CA PRO A 2 -12.94 17.37 -2.19
C PRO A 2 -12.30 16.10 -2.78
N THR A 3 -11.01 15.90 -2.52
CA THR A 3 -10.32 14.67 -2.89
C THR A 3 -11.00 13.48 -2.18
N LYS A 4 -10.92 12.28 -2.74
CA LYS A 4 -11.46 11.07 -2.08
C LYS A 4 -10.85 10.88 -0.67
N SER A 5 -9.62 11.33 -0.46
CA SER A 5 -8.97 11.41 0.86
C SER A 5 -9.83 12.18 1.89
N THR A 6 -10.49 13.24 1.46
CA THR A 6 -11.39 14.01 2.33
C THR A 6 -12.61 13.18 2.76
N ARG A 7 -13.05 12.21 1.93
CA ARG A 7 -14.18 11.33 2.27
C ARG A 7 -13.85 10.32 3.36
N LEU A 8 -12.60 9.83 3.40
CA LEU A 8 -12.14 8.91 4.46
C LEU A 8 -12.22 9.57 5.84
N ASN A 9 -12.12 10.89 5.89
CA ASN A 9 -12.16 11.68 7.14
C ASN A 9 -13.56 12.21 7.51
N GLN A 10 -14.63 11.91 6.75
CA GLN A 10 -15.95 12.54 6.94
C GLN A 10 -16.97 11.69 7.71
N ASN A 11 -16.56 10.66 8.43
CA ASN A 11 -17.47 9.74 9.15
C ASN A 11 -18.58 9.14 8.26
N LYS A 12 -18.33 9.00 6.98
CA LYS A 12 -19.24 8.34 6.04
C LYS A 12 -18.82 6.89 5.83
N PHE A 13 -19.81 6.05 5.52
CA PHE A 13 -19.51 4.70 5.09
C PHE A 13 -18.71 4.74 3.80
N ILE A 14 -17.59 4.02 3.76
CA ILE A 14 -16.70 3.95 2.61
C ILE A 14 -16.61 2.52 2.09
N TYR A 15 -16.49 2.40 0.77
CA TYR A 15 -16.26 1.12 0.10
C TYR A 15 -14.81 1.08 -0.38
N THR A 16 -14.09 0.06 0.03
CA THR A 16 -12.72 -0.17 -0.45
C THR A 16 -12.62 -1.51 -1.16
N SER A 17 -11.70 -1.61 -2.08
CA SER A 17 -11.34 -2.86 -2.75
C SER A 17 -9.84 -3.03 -2.73
N GLU A 18 -9.36 -4.22 -3.06
CA GLU A 18 -7.95 -4.54 -3.03
C GLU A 18 -7.39 -4.69 -4.44
N LEU A 19 -6.20 -4.18 -4.66
CA LEU A 19 -5.42 -4.37 -5.88
C LEU A 19 -4.07 -4.97 -5.53
N THR A 20 -3.69 -6.01 -6.26
CA THR A 20 -2.37 -6.63 -6.13
C THR A 20 -1.49 -6.17 -7.30
N PRO A 21 -0.37 -5.49 -7.03
CA PRO A 21 0.56 -5.12 -8.09
C PRO A 21 1.08 -6.36 -8.84
N PRO A 22 1.44 -6.23 -10.12
CA PRO A 22 1.97 -7.34 -10.89
C PRO A 22 3.44 -7.64 -10.56
N LYS A 23 3.94 -8.76 -11.04
CA LYS A 23 5.38 -9.07 -11.09
C LYS A 23 6.10 -8.40 -12.25
N GLY A 24 5.59 -7.30 -12.73
CA GLY A 24 6.09 -6.53 -13.87
C GLY A 24 5.76 -5.07 -13.72
N ILE A 25 5.89 -4.31 -14.80
CA ILE A 25 5.72 -2.85 -14.80
C ILE A 25 4.45 -2.37 -15.50
N ASP A 26 3.72 -3.25 -16.18
CA ASP A 26 2.49 -2.87 -16.87
C ASP A 26 1.31 -2.83 -15.90
N LEU A 27 0.83 -1.63 -15.61
CA LEU A 27 -0.29 -1.35 -14.72
C LEU A 27 -1.59 -1.02 -15.45
N SER A 28 -1.59 -1.04 -16.78
CA SER A 28 -2.71 -0.55 -17.60
C SER A 28 -4.02 -1.27 -17.28
N LYS A 29 -3.98 -2.59 -17.13
CA LYS A 29 -5.17 -3.38 -16.79
C LYS A 29 -5.72 -3.05 -15.41
N LEU A 30 -4.85 -2.91 -14.40
CA LEU A 30 -5.27 -2.57 -13.04
C LEU A 30 -5.87 -1.17 -12.97
N ILE A 31 -5.23 -0.20 -13.61
CA ILE A 31 -5.73 1.18 -13.68
C ILE A 31 -7.10 1.23 -14.37
N ASN A 32 -7.24 0.52 -15.48
CA ASN A 32 -8.52 0.46 -16.21
C ASN A 32 -9.63 -0.18 -15.35
N THR A 33 -9.33 -1.29 -14.68
CA THR A 33 -10.28 -1.94 -13.76
C THR A 33 -10.70 -1.00 -12.64
N ALA A 34 -9.74 -0.36 -11.98
CA ALA A 34 -10.02 0.58 -10.88
C ALA A 34 -10.83 1.79 -11.36
N SER A 35 -10.53 2.32 -12.56
CA SER A 35 -11.25 3.46 -13.14
C SER A 35 -12.72 3.15 -13.43
N ASN A 36 -13.05 1.89 -13.70
CA ASN A 36 -14.43 1.47 -13.99
C ASN A 36 -15.25 1.14 -12.74
N LEU A 37 -14.62 1.05 -11.57
CA LEU A 37 -15.29 0.76 -10.30
C LEU A 37 -15.66 2.05 -9.56
N ASN A 38 -16.62 2.78 -10.09
CA ASN A 38 -16.98 4.13 -9.62
C ASN A 38 -17.51 4.18 -8.17
N MET A 39 -18.04 3.06 -7.66
CA MET A 39 -18.57 2.99 -6.29
C MET A 39 -17.47 2.76 -5.24
N ILE A 40 -16.25 2.45 -5.65
CA ILE A 40 -15.14 2.24 -4.72
C ILE A 40 -14.50 3.59 -4.38
N ASP A 41 -14.42 3.89 -3.09
CA ASP A 41 -13.85 5.14 -2.59
C ASP A 41 -12.34 5.14 -2.57
N ALA A 42 -11.72 4.01 -2.24
CA ALA A 42 -10.28 3.85 -2.19
C ALA A 42 -9.86 2.39 -2.47
N PHE A 43 -8.64 2.22 -2.96
CA PHE A 43 -8.09 0.89 -3.24
C PHE A 43 -6.90 0.58 -2.33
N ASN A 44 -7.00 -0.51 -1.60
CA ASN A 44 -5.90 -1.09 -0.84
C ASN A 44 -4.91 -1.73 -1.80
N ILE A 45 -3.65 -1.33 -1.72
CA ILE A 45 -2.60 -1.88 -2.57
C ILE A 45 -1.73 -2.79 -1.73
N THR A 46 -1.71 -4.07 -2.07
CA THR A 46 -1.01 -5.09 -1.29
C THR A 46 0.51 -4.96 -1.40
N ASP A 47 1.20 -5.28 -0.31
CA ASP A 47 2.66 -5.28 -0.20
C ASP A 47 3.17 -6.72 -0.17
N ASN A 48 3.62 -7.23 -1.31
CA ASN A 48 4.06 -8.61 -1.49
C ASN A 48 3.06 -9.62 -0.90
N HIS A 49 1.85 -9.58 -1.44
CA HIS A 49 0.72 -10.39 -0.98
C HIS A 49 1.05 -11.88 -0.93
N ASN A 50 0.67 -12.54 0.17
CA ASN A 50 1.01 -13.94 0.46
C ASN A 50 2.53 -14.22 0.38
N SER A 51 3.33 -13.23 0.75
CA SER A 51 4.81 -13.32 0.70
C SER A 51 5.37 -13.64 -0.70
N LYS A 52 4.63 -13.25 -1.73
CA LYS A 52 5.07 -13.38 -3.12
C LYS A 52 5.51 -12.01 -3.64
N MET A 53 6.68 -11.98 -4.27
CA MET A 53 7.25 -10.75 -4.80
C MET A 53 6.36 -10.17 -5.90
N THR A 54 6.02 -8.90 -5.76
CA THR A 54 5.33 -8.08 -6.76
C THR A 54 5.99 -6.71 -6.84
N MET A 55 5.55 -5.88 -7.77
CA MET A 55 5.95 -4.47 -7.75
C MET A 55 5.66 -3.86 -6.37
N ALA A 56 6.56 -3.03 -5.86
CA ALA A 56 6.33 -2.30 -4.60
C ALA A 56 5.05 -1.45 -4.72
N PRO A 57 4.18 -1.48 -3.69
CA PRO A 57 2.87 -0.83 -3.77
C PRO A 57 2.93 0.68 -4.02
N ILE A 58 4.02 1.34 -3.65
CA ILE A 58 4.23 2.78 -3.90
C ILE A 58 4.15 3.14 -5.39
N GLY A 59 4.61 2.26 -6.27
CA GLY A 59 4.55 2.47 -7.72
C GLY A 59 3.11 2.51 -8.24
N LEU A 60 2.29 1.52 -7.86
CA LEU A 60 0.88 1.49 -8.23
C LEU A 60 0.10 2.64 -7.57
N ALA A 61 0.39 2.93 -6.29
CA ALA A 61 -0.27 4.03 -5.57
C ALA A 61 -0.11 5.36 -6.30
N ARG A 62 1.10 5.69 -6.75
CA ARG A 62 1.33 6.92 -7.50
C ARG A 62 0.55 6.94 -8.82
N LYS A 63 0.52 5.82 -9.54
CA LYS A 63 -0.24 5.72 -10.80
C LYS A 63 -1.74 5.84 -10.59
N LEU A 64 -2.29 5.34 -9.49
CA LEU A 64 -3.68 5.56 -9.13
C LEU A 64 -3.97 7.06 -8.91
N ILE A 65 -3.11 7.76 -8.17
CA ILE A 65 -3.25 9.21 -7.93
C ILE A 65 -3.25 9.98 -9.24
N GLU A 66 -2.36 9.65 -10.18
CA GLU A 66 -2.31 10.28 -11.51
C GLU A 66 -3.62 10.10 -12.29
N ASN A 67 -4.41 9.10 -11.96
CA ASN A 67 -5.73 8.82 -12.54
C ASN A 67 -6.90 9.22 -11.63
N ASN A 68 -6.66 10.07 -10.63
CA ASN A 68 -7.66 10.55 -9.66
C ASN A 68 -8.34 9.43 -8.87
N ILE A 69 -7.60 8.36 -8.58
CA ILE A 69 -8.05 7.21 -7.79
C ILE A 69 -7.28 7.23 -6.47
N GLU A 70 -8.01 7.12 -5.35
CA GLU A 70 -7.41 7.17 -4.00
C GLU A 70 -6.79 5.82 -3.63
N PRO A 71 -5.48 5.78 -3.35
CA PRO A 71 -4.82 4.59 -2.85
C PRO A 71 -4.81 4.53 -1.32
N ILE A 72 -4.85 3.32 -0.78
CA ILE A 72 -4.43 3.02 0.59
C ILE A 72 -3.15 2.19 0.45
N TYR A 73 -2.03 2.76 0.83
CA TYR A 73 -0.73 2.14 0.71
C TYR A 73 -0.51 1.17 1.86
N GLN A 74 -0.49 -0.13 1.56
CA GLN A 74 -0.14 -1.14 2.55
C GLN A 74 1.38 -1.22 2.68
N ILE A 75 1.87 -1.23 3.92
CA ILE A 75 3.28 -1.41 4.24
C ILE A 75 3.43 -2.47 5.31
N THR A 76 4.25 -3.48 5.04
CA THR A 76 4.53 -4.57 5.98
C THR A 76 5.83 -4.33 6.72
N CYS A 77 5.91 -4.88 7.93
CA CYS A 77 7.14 -4.90 8.72
C CYS A 77 8.08 -6.05 8.32
N ARG A 78 7.60 -6.98 7.48
CA ARG A 78 8.34 -8.19 7.09
C ARG A 78 9.65 -7.89 6.37
N ASP A 79 9.62 -6.97 5.38
CA ASP A 79 10.72 -6.80 4.42
C ASP A 79 11.64 -5.63 4.76
N ARG A 80 11.28 -4.80 5.76
CA ARG A 80 11.91 -3.50 5.99
C ARG A 80 12.28 -3.29 7.46
N ASN A 81 13.45 -2.73 7.70
CA ASN A 81 13.80 -2.20 9.03
C ASN A 81 13.20 -0.79 9.21
N SER A 82 13.33 -0.24 10.41
CA SER A 82 12.78 1.09 10.75
C SER A 82 13.29 2.21 9.85
N MET A 83 14.56 2.15 9.45
CA MET A 83 15.14 3.16 8.56
C MET A 83 14.50 3.10 7.16
N ALA A 84 14.36 1.91 6.59
CA ALA A 84 13.72 1.72 5.28
C ALA A 84 12.25 2.13 5.32
N ILE A 85 11.54 1.78 6.38
CA ILE A 85 10.12 2.16 6.58
C ILE A 85 9.97 3.68 6.59
N GLN A 86 10.76 4.39 7.39
CA GLN A 86 10.68 5.85 7.47
C GLN A 86 11.01 6.52 6.14
N SER A 87 12.03 6.01 5.44
CA SER A 87 12.41 6.49 4.11
C SER A 87 11.25 6.31 3.10
N ASP A 88 10.63 5.13 3.07
CA ASP A 88 9.50 4.84 2.18
C ASP A 88 8.28 5.70 2.52
N LEU A 89 8.01 5.96 3.80
CA LEU A 89 6.90 6.81 4.22
C LEU A 89 7.07 8.26 3.78
N LEU A 90 8.29 8.80 3.89
CA LEU A 90 8.59 10.14 3.38
C LEU A 90 8.39 10.21 1.86
N ALA A 91 8.86 9.19 1.14
CA ALA A 91 8.66 9.09 -0.30
C ALA A 91 7.18 9.01 -0.66
N ALA A 92 6.43 8.16 0.03
CA ALA A 92 4.99 8.01 -0.18
C ALA A 92 4.25 9.34 0.02
N TYR A 93 4.53 10.04 1.11
CA TYR A 93 3.92 11.34 1.38
C TYR A 93 4.26 12.38 0.30
N SER A 94 5.51 12.43 -0.14
CA SER A 94 5.95 13.34 -1.22
C SER A 94 5.26 13.07 -2.55
N LEU A 95 4.82 11.83 -2.78
CA LEU A 95 4.08 11.42 -3.98
C LEU A 95 2.57 11.63 -3.85
N GLY A 96 2.09 12.20 -2.74
CA GLY A 96 0.67 12.48 -2.51
C GLY A 96 -0.11 11.29 -1.92
N ILE A 97 0.58 10.27 -1.41
CA ILE A 97 -0.04 9.12 -0.75
C ILE A 97 -0.30 9.49 0.72
N ASN A 98 -1.58 9.60 1.10
CA ASN A 98 -1.97 10.09 2.42
C ASN A 98 -2.59 9.02 3.33
N ASN A 99 -2.92 7.86 2.78
CA ASN A 99 -3.56 6.78 3.53
C ASN A 99 -2.64 5.56 3.57
N ILE A 100 -2.33 5.11 4.76
CA ILE A 100 -1.40 4.01 5.02
C ILE A 100 -2.13 2.92 5.83
N LEU A 101 -1.97 1.67 5.42
CA LEU A 101 -2.37 0.51 6.22
C LEU A 101 -1.12 -0.23 6.70
N CYS A 102 -0.93 -0.23 8.01
CA CYS A 102 0.21 -0.88 8.66
C CYS A 102 -0.07 -2.36 8.89
N MET A 103 0.81 -3.22 8.44
CA MET A 103 0.67 -4.66 8.54
C MET A 103 1.97 -5.32 9.02
N SER A 104 1.85 -6.44 9.71
CA SER A 104 3.02 -7.27 10.05
C SER A 104 3.57 -7.99 8.83
N GLY A 105 2.71 -8.62 8.05
CA GLY A 105 3.07 -9.51 6.96
C GLY A 105 3.32 -10.95 7.42
N GLU A 106 3.33 -11.88 6.49
CA GLU A 106 3.67 -13.28 6.73
C GLU A 106 5.14 -13.54 6.39
N SER A 107 5.77 -14.54 7.03
CA SER A 107 7.16 -14.89 6.75
C SER A 107 7.40 -15.21 5.26
N VAL A 108 8.54 -14.78 4.75
CA VAL A 108 8.99 -15.07 3.37
C VAL A 108 9.08 -16.56 3.06
N LYS A 109 9.26 -17.41 4.08
CA LYS A 109 9.35 -18.87 3.90
C LYS A 109 8.10 -19.48 3.26
N TYR A 110 6.95 -18.82 3.36
CA TYR A 110 5.68 -19.29 2.79
C TYR A 110 5.44 -18.81 1.37
N GLY A 111 6.31 -17.96 0.83
CA GLY A 111 6.15 -17.34 -0.49
C GLY A 111 7.10 -17.90 -1.55
N ASP A 112 7.39 -17.06 -2.53
CA ASP A 112 8.22 -17.41 -3.70
C ASP A 112 9.71 -17.08 -3.53
N HIS A 113 10.09 -16.48 -2.40
CA HIS A 113 11.47 -16.15 -2.04
C HIS A 113 11.84 -16.73 -0.66
N PRO A 114 11.79 -18.07 -0.49
CA PRO A 114 11.94 -18.67 0.85
C PRO A 114 13.33 -18.48 1.47
N ASN A 115 14.34 -18.12 0.66
CA ASN A 115 15.70 -17.87 1.12
C ASN A 115 15.95 -16.38 1.44
N ALA A 116 15.00 -15.48 1.19
CA ALA A 116 15.09 -14.11 1.65
C ALA A 116 15.03 -14.06 3.18
N LYS A 117 15.39 -12.92 3.77
CA LYS A 117 15.40 -12.75 5.22
C LYS A 117 14.20 -11.96 5.68
N ASP A 118 13.43 -12.52 6.60
CA ASP A 118 12.46 -11.73 7.37
C ASP A 118 13.20 -10.69 8.21
N VAL A 119 12.66 -9.49 8.27
CA VAL A 119 13.21 -8.41 9.12
C VAL A 119 12.42 -8.33 10.43
N PHE A 120 11.14 -8.01 10.36
CA PHE A 120 10.26 -7.89 11.53
C PHE A 120 10.91 -7.15 12.72
N GLU A 121 11.64 -6.07 12.43
CA GLU A 121 12.21 -5.21 13.48
C GLU A 121 11.10 -4.54 14.29
N LEU A 122 10.01 -4.11 13.60
CA LEU A 122 8.86 -3.51 14.22
C LEU A 122 7.64 -4.44 14.14
N SER A 123 6.78 -4.35 15.14
CA SER A 123 5.40 -4.85 15.05
C SER A 123 4.53 -3.86 14.28
N SER A 124 3.31 -4.26 13.92
CA SER A 124 2.36 -3.34 13.27
C SER A 124 1.95 -2.17 14.19
N GLU A 125 1.87 -2.41 15.50
CA GLU A 125 1.59 -1.37 16.49
C GLU A 125 2.74 -0.35 16.57
N GLU A 126 3.97 -0.82 16.66
CA GLU A 126 5.17 0.03 16.67
C GLU A 126 5.31 0.83 15.37
N LEU A 127 4.90 0.25 14.24
CA LEU A 127 4.86 0.95 12.96
C LEU A 127 3.84 2.10 13.00
N ILE A 128 2.63 1.86 13.54
CA ILE A 128 1.62 2.92 13.71
C ILE A 128 2.16 4.04 14.59
N GLU A 129 2.80 3.71 15.73
CA GLU A 129 3.42 4.71 16.59
C GLU A 129 4.49 5.52 15.87
N THR A 130 5.30 4.88 15.04
CA THR A 130 6.35 5.55 14.25
C THR A 130 5.77 6.57 13.27
N ILE A 131 4.65 6.25 12.63
CA ILE A 131 3.99 7.14 11.66
C ILE A 131 3.32 8.33 12.35
N THR A 132 2.80 8.15 13.57
CA THR A 132 2.00 9.17 14.27
C THR A 132 2.84 10.13 15.10
N LYS A 133 4.11 9.88 15.27
CA LYS A 133 5.06 10.77 15.97
C LYS A 133 5.71 11.77 15.03
#